data_e9772d7b279f222893e46a478ecf5912
#
_entry.id   e9772d7b279f222893e46a478ecf5912
#
_cell.length_a   1.000
_cell.length_b   1.000
_cell.length_c   1.000
_cell.angle_alpha   90.00
_cell.angle_beta   90.00
_cell.angle_gamma   90.00
#
_symmetry.space_group_name_H-M   'P 1'
#
loop_
_entity.id
_entity.type
_entity.pdbx_description
1 polymer ?
#
loop_
_entity_poly.entity_id
_entity_poly.type
_entity_poly.pdbx_seq_one_letter_code
_entity_poly.pdbx_strand_id
1 'polypeptide(L)'
;MPAYNEEKNIGTVIEQWYPVVERIGGESRLVILNDGSRDGTYEMIRKYQKKYERLIGIDKPNEGHGGTILRGYHYAVDAGADYIFQTDSDGQTLPDEFWQFWKKRK
;
A
#
# COMPACT_ATOMS: atom_id res chain seq x y z
N MET A 1 -0.10 -2.10 -2.60
CA MET A 1 0.02 -3.11 -1.49
C MET A 1 -1.30 -3.81 -1.29
N PRO A 2 -1.45 -5.04 -1.73
CA PRO A 2 -2.67 -5.80 -1.46
C PRO A 2 -2.69 -6.29 -0.01
N ALA A 3 -3.88 -6.35 0.57
CA ALA A 3 -4.07 -6.80 1.94
C ALA A 3 -5.31 -7.69 2.06
N TYR A 4 -5.15 -8.83 2.73
CA TYR A 4 -6.24 -9.75 2.97
C TYR A 4 -6.05 -10.39 4.34
N ASN A 5 -6.99 -10.12 5.25
CA ASN A 5 -7.00 -10.65 6.62
C ASN A 5 -5.68 -10.38 7.36
N GLU A 6 -5.23 -9.11 7.32
CA GLU A 6 -3.98 -8.65 7.94
C GLU A 6 -4.24 -7.72 9.12
N GLU A 7 -5.36 -7.86 9.80
CA GLU A 7 -5.76 -6.97 10.89
C GLU A 7 -4.65 -6.77 11.93
N LYS A 8 -3.94 -7.84 12.28
CA LYS A 8 -2.89 -7.79 13.31
C LYS A 8 -1.60 -7.10 12.85
N ASN A 9 -1.34 -7.09 11.54
CA ASN A 9 -0.07 -6.63 10.99
C ASN A 9 -0.18 -5.34 10.20
N ILE A 10 -1.36 -5.03 9.67
CA ILE A 10 -1.49 -3.92 8.72
C ILE A 10 -1.08 -2.57 9.31
N GLY A 11 -1.39 -2.34 10.59
CA GLY A 11 -0.99 -1.10 11.26
C GLY A 11 0.51 -0.93 11.30
N THR A 12 1.24 -1.99 11.69
CA THR A 12 2.69 -1.99 11.74
C THR A 12 3.28 -1.75 10.35
N VAL A 13 2.74 -2.40 9.34
CA VAL A 13 3.20 -2.25 7.96
C VAL A 13 3.00 -0.81 7.47
N ILE A 14 1.85 -0.21 7.77
CA ILE A 14 1.59 1.19 7.41
C ILE A 14 2.63 2.10 8.09
N GLU A 15 2.88 1.90 9.38
CA GLU A 15 3.85 2.72 10.12
C GLU A 15 5.27 2.56 9.58
N GLN A 16 5.60 1.40 9.01
CA GLN A 16 6.91 1.16 8.40
C GLN A 16 7.03 1.86 7.03
N TRP A 17 5.98 1.86 6.24
CA TRP A 17 6.04 2.32 4.85
C TRP A 17 5.63 3.77 4.66
N TYR A 18 4.79 4.32 5.54
CA TYR A 18 4.34 5.70 5.36
C TYR A 18 5.51 6.72 5.35
N PRO A 19 6.54 6.57 6.21
CA PRO A 19 7.68 7.49 6.15
C PRO A 19 8.39 7.51 4.79
N VAL A 20 8.31 6.41 4.03
CA VAL A 20 8.89 6.35 2.68
C VAL A 20 8.19 7.34 1.76
N VAL A 21 6.86 7.33 1.72
CA VAL A 21 6.13 8.24 0.83
C VAL A 21 6.22 9.69 1.31
N GLU A 22 6.31 9.92 2.62
CA GLU A 22 6.54 11.26 3.16
C GLU A 22 7.89 11.81 2.72
N ARG A 23 8.92 10.97 2.76
CA ARG A 23 10.28 11.38 2.37
C ARG A 23 10.37 11.68 0.88
N ILE A 24 9.71 10.89 0.04
CA ILE A 24 9.64 11.16 -1.39
C ILE A 24 8.88 12.47 -1.65
N GLY A 25 7.78 12.68 -0.95
CA GLY A 25 6.99 13.90 -1.04
C GLY A 25 6.21 14.02 -2.33
N GLY A 26 5.91 15.25 -2.73
CA GLY A 26 5.16 15.53 -3.94
C GLY A 26 3.79 14.88 -3.91
N GLU A 27 3.44 14.15 -4.97
CA GLU A 27 2.16 13.45 -5.08
C GLU A 27 2.28 11.96 -4.76
N SER A 28 3.37 11.55 -4.10
CA SER A 28 3.55 10.16 -3.70
C SER A 28 2.44 9.69 -2.77
N ARG A 29 2.02 8.45 -2.94
CA ARG A 29 0.94 7.86 -2.16
C ARG A 29 1.29 6.43 -1.76
N LEU A 30 0.82 6.03 -0.58
CA LEU A 30 0.81 4.64 -0.17
C LEU A 30 -0.61 4.13 -0.40
N VAL A 31 -0.76 3.19 -1.33
CA VAL A 31 -2.08 2.65 -1.70
C VAL A 31 -2.20 1.23 -1.17
N ILE A 32 -3.23 0.98 -0.38
CA ILE A 32 -3.52 -0.36 0.15
C ILE A 32 -4.88 -0.80 -0.36
N LEU A 33 -4.91 -1.95 -1.02
CA LEU A 33 -6.14 -2.52 -1.56
C LEU A 33 -6.59 -3.65 -0.65
N ASN A 34 -7.71 -3.44 0.02
CA ASN A 34 -8.31 -4.45 0.87
C ASN A 34 -9.08 -5.44 -0.01
N ASP A 35 -8.57 -6.66 -0.09
CA ASP A 35 -9.11 -7.70 -0.98
C ASP A 35 -10.21 -8.51 -0.31
N GLY A 36 -11.27 -7.83 0.10
CA GLY A 36 -12.43 -8.48 0.69
C GLY A 36 -12.15 -9.18 2.02
N SER A 37 -11.35 -8.53 2.89
CA SER A 37 -11.01 -9.10 4.19
C SER A 37 -12.27 -9.34 5.03
N ARG A 38 -12.25 -10.43 5.79
CA ARG A 38 -13.35 -10.80 6.70
C ARG A 38 -13.12 -10.33 8.13
N ASP A 39 -11.90 -9.87 8.43
CA ASP A 39 -11.54 -9.35 9.76
C ASP A 39 -11.56 -7.82 9.74
N GLY A 40 -10.95 -7.19 10.74
CA GLY A 40 -10.91 -5.74 10.87
C GLY A 40 -9.84 -5.04 10.06
N THR A 41 -9.29 -5.68 9.01
CA THR A 41 -8.22 -5.09 8.19
C THR A 41 -8.65 -3.74 7.61
N TYR A 42 -9.82 -3.65 7.01
CA TYR A 42 -10.25 -2.41 6.35
C TYR A 42 -10.50 -1.29 7.36
N GLU A 43 -11.07 -1.62 8.52
CA GLU A 43 -11.28 -0.64 9.59
C GLU A 43 -9.96 -0.06 10.07
N MET A 44 -8.92 -0.90 10.17
CA MET A 44 -7.58 -0.43 10.52
C MET A 44 -7.02 0.49 9.46
N ILE A 45 -7.17 0.13 8.19
CA ILE A 45 -6.72 0.99 7.08
C ILE A 45 -7.41 2.35 7.15
N ARG A 46 -8.72 2.37 7.36
CA ARG A 46 -9.48 3.62 7.46
C ARG A 46 -9.04 4.47 8.63
N LYS A 47 -8.72 3.85 9.75
CA LYS A 47 -8.23 4.54 10.95
C LYS A 47 -6.93 5.27 10.64
N TYR A 48 -5.99 4.60 9.98
CA TYR A 48 -4.72 5.20 9.59
C TYR A 48 -4.89 6.23 8.47
N GLN A 49 -5.85 6.04 7.59
CA GLN A 49 -6.13 6.99 6.52
C GLN A 49 -6.55 8.36 7.06
N LYS A 50 -7.23 8.38 8.19
CA LYS A 50 -7.60 9.64 8.86
C LYS A 50 -6.37 10.36 9.42
N LYS A 51 -5.33 9.62 9.78
CA LYS A 51 -4.10 10.15 10.36
C LYS A 51 -3.10 10.55 9.28
N TYR A 52 -3.05 9.82 8.17
CA TYR A 52 -2.05 9.96 7.12
C TYR A 52 -2.70 10.29 5.79
N GLU A 53 -2.60 11.55 5.36
CA GLU A 53 -3.31 12.01 4.17
C GLU A 53 -2.77 11.42 2.86
N ARG A 54 -1.53 10.90 2.85
CA ARG A 54 -0.96 10.23 1.67
C ARG A 54 -1.34 8.76 1.58
N LEU A 55 -2.07 8.25 2.56
CA LEU A 55 -2.52 6.86 2.57
C LEU A 55 -3.88 6.77 1.89
N ILE A 56 -3.96 5.92 0.87
CA ILE A 56 -5.20 5.65 0.13
C ILE A 56 -5.60 4.21 0.40
N GLY A 57 -6.77 4.02 1.00
CA GLY A 57 -7.36 2.70 1.21
C GLY A 57 -8.44 2.44 0.18
N ILE A 58 -8.35 1.33 -0.53
CA ILE A 58 -9.35 0.92 -1.51
C ILE A 58 -9.98 -0.38 -1.02
N ASP A 59 -11.29 -0.36 -0.82
CA ASP A 59 -12.05 -1.55 -0.45
C ASP A 59 -12.62 -2.19 -1.71
N LYS A 60 -12.46 -3.51 -1.86
CA LYS A 60 -12.91 -4.19 -3.05
C LYS A 60 -13.31 -5.63 -2.72
N PRO A 61 -14.17 -6.26 -3.52
CA PRO A 61 -14.47 -7.69 -3.35
C PRO A 61 -13.21 -8.54 -3.53
N ASN A 62 -13.19 -9.71 -2.90
CA ASN A 62 -12.06 -10.62 -3.00
C ASN A 62 -11.88 -11.09 -4.44
N GLU A 63 -10.69 -10.87 -4.99
CA GLU A 63 -10.33 -11.29 -6.35
C GLU A 63 -9.04 -12.11 -6.34
N GLY A 64 -8.46 -12.34 -5.14
CA GLY A 64 -7.18 -13.00 -5.01
C GLY A 64 -6.02 -12.05 -5.22
N HIS A 65 -4.82 -12.55 -4.90
CA HIS A 65 -3.60 -11.75 -4.88
C HIS A 65 -3.28 -11.13 -6.24
N GLY A 66 -3.30 -11.94 -7.30
CA GLY A 66 -2.97 -11.46 -8.65
C GLY A 66 -3.94 -10.43 -9.18
N GLY A 67 -5.25 -10.63 -8.99
CA GLY A 67 -6.27 -9.68 -9.42
C GLY A 67 -6.15 -8.36 -8.68
N THR A 68 -5.83 -8.42 -7.40
CA THR A 68 -5.67 -7.22 -6.57
C THR A 68 -4.44 -6.42 -6.98
N ILE A 69 -3.32 -7.09 -7.27
CA ILE A 69 -2.12 -6.42 -7.77
C ILE A 69 -2.43 -5.72 -9.09
N LEU A 70 -3.10 -6.39 -10.01
CA LEU A 70 -3.45 -5.81 -11.31
C LEU A 70 -4.32 -4.57 -11.14
N ARG A 71 -5.30 -4.61 -10.23
CA ARG A 71 -6.14 -3.46 -9.93
C ARG A 71 -5.32 -2.29 -9.38
N GLY A 72 -4.33 -2.58 -8.56
CA GLY A 72 -3.42 -1.56 -8.03
C GLY A 72 -2.62 -0.87 -9.13
N TYR A 73 -2.11 -1.62 -10.08
CA TYR A 73 -1.40 -1.05 -11.22
C TYR A 73 -2.33 -0.17 -12.07
N HIS A 74 -3.55 -0.62 -12.33
CA HIS A 74 -4.52 0.19 -13.08
C HIS A 74 -4.82 1.50 -12.35
N TYR A 75 -5.01 1.44 -11.04
CA TYR A 75 -5.22 2.65 -10.25
C TYR A 75 -4.05 3.62 -10.39
N ALA A 76 -2.82 3.12 -10.26
CA ALA A 76 -1.64 3.97 -10.31
C ALA A 76 -1.46 4.60 -11.70
N VAL A 77 -1.69 3.85 -12.76
CA VAL A 77 -1.62 4.38 -14.12
C VAL A 77 -2.66 5.47 -14.33
N ASP A 78 -3.91 5.23 -13.90
CA ASP A 78 -5.00 6.21 -14.03
C ASP A 78 -4.71 7.48 -13.22
N ALA A 79 -4.00 7.36 -12.10
CA ALA A 79 -3.62 8.48 -11.26
C ALA A 79 -2.38 9.22 -11.78
N GLY A 80 -1.76 8.75 -12.88
CA GLY A 80 -0.62 9.42 -13.50
C GLY A 80 0.72 9.14 -12.83
N ALA A 81 0.88 7.98 -12.18
CA ALA A 81 2.12 7.64 -11.51
C ALA A 81 3.26 7.46 -12.49
N ASP A 82 4.43 8.03 -12.17
CA ASP A 82 5.65 7.84 -12.96
C ASP A 82 6.37 6.55 -12.56
N TYR A 83 6.30 6.19 -11.28
CA TYR A 83 6.95 5.00 -10.73
C TYR A 83 5.96 4.26 -9.85
N ILE A 84 5.95 2.94 -9.94
CA ILE A 84 5.11 2.07 -9.13
C ILE A 84 6.00 1.04 -8.44
N PHE A 85 5.90 0.96 -7.12
CA PHE A 85 6.57 -0.07 -6.35
C PHE A 85 5.51 -0.91 -5.64
N GLN A 86 5.54 -2.22 -5.85
CA GLN A 86 4.58 -3.12 -5.24
C GLN A 86 5.26 -3.92 -4.14
N THR A 87 4.58 -4.02 -3.01
CA THR A 87 5.04 -4.83 -1.88
C THR A 87 3.84 -5.48 -1.22
N ASP A 88 4.07 -6.56 -0.50
CA ASP A 88 3.03 -7.27 0.23
C ASP A 88 2.85 -6.71 1.63
N SER A 89 1.68 -6.96 2.22
CA SER A 89 1.34 -6.43 3.54
C SER A 89 1.73 -7.35 4.70
N ASP A 90 2.53 -8.38 4.42
CA ASP A 90 2.93 -9.37 5.43
C ASP A 90 4.17 -8.94 6.24
N GLY A 91 4.78 -7.81 5.90
CA GLY A 91 5.94 -7.29 6.60
C GLY A 91 7.27 -7.91 6.20
N GLN A 92 7.31 -8.79 5.20
CA GLN A 92 8.55 -9.45 4.78
C GLN A 92 9.46 -8.55 3.95
N THR A 93 8.88 -7.60 3.21
CA THR A 93 9.66 -6.62 2.45
C THR A 93 9.87 -5.39 3.31
N LEU A 94 11.12 -4.99 3.52
CA LEU A 94 11.45 -3.86 4.38
C LEU A 94 11.71 -2.58 3.56
N PRO A 95 11.44 -1.39 4.14
CA PRO A 95 11.69 -0.12 3.45
C PRO A 95 13.12 0.07 2.98
N ASP A 96 14.11 -0.52 3.66
CA ASP A 96 15.51 -0.43 3.22
C ASP A 96 15.71 -1.02 1.83
N GLU A 97 14.99 -2.08 1.50
CA GLU A 97 15.03 -2.68 0.17
C GLU A 97 14.46 -1.74 -0.88
N PHE A 98 13.41 -1.01 -0.53
CA PHE A 98 12.85 0.00 -1.40
C PHE A 98 13.88 1.09 -1.73
N TRP A 99 14.62 1.57 -0.73
CA TRP A 99 15.58 2.65 -0.96
C TRP A 99 16.70 2.23 -1.90
N GLN A 100 17.13 0.98 -1.86
CA GLN A 100 18.08 0.46 -2.83
C GLN A 100 17.53 0.52 -4.25
N PHE A 101 16.26 0.12 -4.42
CA PHE A 101 15.57 0.22 -5.70
C PHE A 101 15.46 1.69 -6.15
N TRP A 102 15.06 2.56 -5.24
CA TRP A 102 14.83 3.98 -5.54
C TRP A 102 16.11 4.67 -6.03
N LYS A 103 17.25 4.33 -5.44
CA LYS A 103 18.54 4.89 -5.85
C LYS A 103 18.93 4.49 -7.27
N LYS A 104 18.44 3.35 -7.75
CA LYS A 104 18.78 2.83 -9.09
C LYS A 104 17.81 3.29 -10.18
N ARG A 105 16.74 4.01 -9.81
CA ARG A 105 15.79 4.50 -10.80
C ARG A 105 16.43 5.56 -11.69
N LYS A 106 15.87 5.72 -12.86
CA LYS A 106 16.30 6.78 -13.78
C LYS A 106 15.28 7.88 -13.91
#